data_e982be818e98e17fd21fc5a8eaae33b5
#
_entry.id   e982be818e98e17fd21fc5a8eaae33b5
#
_cell.length_a   1.000
_cell.length_b   1.000
_cell.length_c   1.000
_cell.angle_alpha   90.00
_cell.angle_beta   90.00
_cell.angle_gamma   90.00
#
_symmetry.space_group_name_H-M   'P 1'
#
loop_
_entity.id
_entity.type
_entity.pdbx_description
1 polymer ?
#
loop_
_entity_poly.entity_id
_entity_poly.type
_entity_poly.pdbx_seq_one_letter_code
_entity_poly.pdbx_strand_id
1 'polypeptide(L)'
;MIRFYGEVELVIVLMDGSDNYHISDRHCRISKETAMHFAASNATKIHGVFAARFRTSEDVMDAVLDYLESHKEFILKILKRVNGTDSDSVVFNIPLSGAGFVVSADGRVFIANRIKVVLKEDENYRIGDKARGLFVASAYPVR
;
A
#
# COMPACT_ATOMS: atom_id res chain seq x y z
N MET A 1 -3.80 -4.40 12.87
CA MET A 1 -5.16 -3.84 13.00
C MET A 1 -6.09 -4.59 12.07
N ILE A 2 -7.28 -4.92 12.51
CA ILE A 2 -8.32 -5.59 11.72
C ILE A 2 -9.48 -4.62 11.59
N ARG A 3 -9.95 -4.37 10.36
CA ARG A 3 -11.14 -3.56 10.11
C ARG A 3 -12.15 -4.35 9.28
N PHE A 4 -13.43 -4.22 9.62
CA PHE A 4 -14.54 -4.81 8.89
C PHE A 4 -15.25 -3.73 8.08
N TYR A 5 -15.61 -4.04 6.84
CA TYR A 5 -16.26 -3.10 5.94
C TYR A 5 -17.66 -3.57 5.55
N GLY A 6 -18.67 -3.09 6.27
CA GLY A 6 -20.10 -3.22 5.93
C GLY A 6 -20.61 -4.65 5.77
N GLU A 7 -21.61 -4.80 4.91
CA GLU A 7 -22.22 -6.09 4.57
C GLU A 7 -21.30 -6.97 3.72
N VAL A 8 -20.29 -6.38 3.14
CA VAL A 8 -19.26 -7.10 2.41
C VAL A 8 -18.20 -7.44 3.42
N GLU A 9 -18.20 -8.64 3.91
CA GLU A 9 -17.30 -9.14 4.93
C GLU A 9 -15.84 -9.12 4.45
N LEU A 10 -15.31 -7.90 4.24
CA LEU A 10 -13.91 -7.68 3.91
C LEU A 10 -13.16 -7.33 5.19
N VAL A 11 -12.17 -8.12 5.50
CA VAL A 11 -11.27 -7.87 6.61
C VAL A 11 -9.91 -7.49 6.05
N ILE A 12 -9.47 -6.26 6.31
CA ILE A 12 -8.11 -5.84 5.99
C ILE A 12 -7.29 -5.95 7.27
N VAL A 13 -6.33 -6.84 7.25
CA VAL A 13 -5.45 -7.09 8.38
C VAL A 13 -4.15 -6.32 8.17
N LEU A 14 -3.85 -5.46 9.14
CA LEU A 14 -2.55 -4.82 9.19
C LEU A 14 -1.59 -5.80 9.84
N MET A 15 -0.70 -6.35 9.06
CA MET A 15 0.29 -7.30 9.56
C MET A 15 1.48 -6.57 10.19
N ASP A 16 1.73 -6.84 11.46
CA ASP A 16 2.98 -6.50 12.13
C ASP A 16 4.03 -7.52 11.69
N GLY A 17 4.48 -7.39 10.46
CA GLY A 17 5.37 -8.39 9.91
C GLY A 17 6.41 -7.81 8.96
N SER A 18 7.15 -8.70 8.31
CA SER A 18 8.22 -8.34 7.39
C SER A 18 7.76 -7.42 6.25
N ASP A 19 6.53 -7.58 5.78
CA ASP A 19 6.00 -6.77 4.69
C ASP A 19 5.77 -5.31 5.10
N ASN A 20 5.20 -5.09 6.30
CA ASN A 20 5.04 -3.74 6.84
C ASN A 20 6.39 -3.10 7.19
N TYR A 21 7.34 -3.90 7.59
CA TYR A 21 8.70 -3.44 7.84
C TYR A 21 9.33 -2.84 6.58
N HIS A 22 9.11 -3.45 5.42
CA HIS A 22 9.62 -2.93 4.15
C HIS A 22 9.03 -1.57 3.79
N ILE A 23 7.77 -1.30 4.11
CA ILE A 23 7.16 0.01 3.90
C ILE A 23 7.91 1.07 4.70
N SER A 24 8.12 0.84 5.99
CA SER A 24 8.84 1.78 6.86
C SER A 24 10.31 1.93 6.45
N ASP A 25 10.99 0.82 6.25
CA ASP A 25 12.44 0.78 6.04
C ASP A 25 12.85 1.33 4.67
N ARG A 26 12.05 1.10 3.64
CA ARG A 26 12.38 1.48 2.28
C ARG A 26 11.75 2.78 1.80
N HIS A 27 10.66 3.22 2.41
CA HIS A 27 9.87 4.33 1.88
C HIS A 27 9.62 5.45 2.89
N CYS A 28 9.78 5.21 4.19
CA CYS A 28 9.54 6.19 5.23
C CYS A 28 10.85 6.74 5.78
N ARG A 29 10.93 8.06 5.87
CA ARG A 29 12.06 8.76 6.52
C ARG A 29 13.44 8.39 5.98
N ILE A 30 13.54 8.22 4.69
CA ILE A 30 14.81 7.94 4.03
C ILE A 30 15.35 9.20 3.35
N SER A 31 16.68 9.30 3.26
CA SER A 31 17.33 10.41 2.58
C SER A 31 17.19 10.29 1.05
N LYS A 32 17.41 11.41 0.35
CA LYS A 32 17.45 11.42 -1.11
C LYS A 32 18.51 10.46 -1.65
N GLU A 33 19.68 10.42 -1.03
CA GLU A 33 20.79 9.54 -1.42
C GLU A 33 20.40 8.07 -1.28
N THR A 34 19.75 7.71 -0.17
CA THR A 34 19.24 6.35 0.03
C THR A 34 18.18 6.00 -1.02
N ALA A 35 17.26 6.92 -1.31
CA ALA A 35 16.25 6.72 -2.34
C ALA A 35 16.87 6.54 -3.74
N MET A 36 17.91 7.29 -4.07
CA MET A 36 18.66 7.12 -5.32
C MET A 36 19.31 5.75 -5.42
N HIS A 37 19.84 5.26 -4.30
CA HIS A 37 20.45 3.94 -4.23
C HIS A 37 19.41 2.84 -4.52
N PHE A 38 18.24 2.93 -3.91
CA PHE A 38 17.15 1.99 -4.20
C PHE A 38 16.66 2.11 -5.64
N ALA A 39 16.54 3.33 -6.16
CA ALA A 39 16.14 3.57 -7.55
C ALA A 39 17.11 2.93 -8.54
N ALA A 40 18.39 3.01 -8.27
CA ALA A 40 19.42 2.40 -9.12
C ALA A 40 19.26 0.89 -9.23
N SER A 41 18.77 0.23 -8.18
CA SER A 41 18.53 -1.21 -8.14
C SER A 41 17.20 -1.64 -8.76
N ASN A 42 16.28 -0.69 -9.00
CA ASN A 42 14.98 -0.99 -9.58
C ASN A 42 15.03 -1.03 -11.10
N ALA A 43 14.20 -1.88 -11.71
CA ALA A 43 14.07 -1.93 -13.16
C ALA A 43 13.57 -0.61 -13.75
N THR A 44 12.69 0.10 -13.02
CA THR A 44 12.11 1.38 -13.42
C THR A 44 13.04 2.58 -13.18
N LYS A 45 14.12 2.37 -12.43
CA LYS A 45 15.09 3.42 -12.04
C LYS A 45 14.45 4.59 -11.25
N ILE A 46 13.36 4.29 -10.54
CA ILE A 46 12.68 5.25 -9.66
C ILE A 46 12.35 4.59 -8.32
N HIS A 47 12.19 5.41 -7.29
CA HIS A 47 11.85 4.95 -5.94
C HIS A 47 10.94 5.97 -5.24
N GLY A 48 9.84 5.50 -4.67
CA GLY A 48 8.90 6.35 -3.94
C GLY A 48 9.35 6.62 -2.51
N VAL A 49 9.20 7.86 -2.07
CA VAL A 49 9.51 8.31 -0.70
C VAL A 49 8.30 9.02 -0.12
N PHE A 50 7.80 8.54 1.01
CA PHE A 50 6.69 9.19 1.69
C PHE A 50 7.08 10.55 2.25
N ALA A 51 6.10 11.47 2.29
CA ALA A 51 6.24 12.74 2.97
C ALA A 51 6.58 12.54 4.47
N ALA A 52 7.17 13.53 5.09
CA ALA A 52 7.67 13.45 6.46
C ALA A 52 6.61 13.08 7.51
N ARG A 53 5.32 13.37 7.25
CA ARG A 53 4.22 13.00 8.15
C ARG A 53 4.00 11.48 8.25
N PHE A 54 4.45 10.72 7.26
CA PHE A 54 4.40 9.26 7.28
C PHE A 54 5.69 8.71 7.87
N ARG A 55 5.70 8.53 9.17
CA ARG A 55 6.88 8.11 9.91
C ARG A 55 7.13 6.60 9.86
N THR A 56 6.03 5.85 9.85
CA THR A 56 6.05 4.39 9.90
C THR A 56 5.00 3.80 8.98
N SER A 57 5.04 2.49 8.79
CA SER A 57 4.02 1.76 8.05
C SER A 57 2.61 1.96 8.64
N GLU A 58 2.49 2.16 9.94
CA GLU A 58 1.19 2.41 10.59
C GLU A 58 0.55 3.69 10.07
N ASP A 59 1.32 4.77 9.94
CA ASP A 59 0.82 6.03 9.40
C ASP A 59 0.32 5.85 7.95
N VAL A 60 1.05 5.08 7.17
CA VAL A 60 0.66 4.75 5.79
C VAL A 60 -0.62 3.92 5.78
N MET A 61 -0.71 2.91 6.64
CA MET A 61 -1.88 2.05 6.74
C MET A 61 -3.12 2.82 7.17
N ASP A 62 -2.98 3.74 8.11
CA ASP A 62 -4.09 4.59 8.53
C ASP A 62 -4.65 5.39 7.36
N ALA A 63 -3.79 5.97 6.53
CA ALA A 63 -4.21 6.69 5.33
C ALA A 63 -4.91 5.78 4.32
N VAL A 64 -4.39 4.58 4.09
CA VAL A 64 -4.99 3.59 3.18
C VAL A 64 -6.37 3.16 3.67
N LEU A 65 -6.48 2.83 4.96
CA LEU A 65 -7.73 2.37 5.56
C LEU A 65 -8.77 3.48 5.58
N ASP A 66 -8.38 4.71 5.89
CA ASP A 66 -9.29 5.86 5.86
C ASP A 66 -9.85 6.10 4.45
N TYR A 67 -9.01 5.98 3.44
CA TYR A 67 -9.47 6.08 2.05
C TYR A 67 -10.47 4.98 1.72
N LEU A 68 -10.16 3.73 2.04
CA LEU A 68 -11.03 2.59 1.76
C LEU A 68 -12.36 2.70 2.50
N GLU A 69 -12.34 3.15 3.75
CA GLU A 69 -13.53 3.34 4.57
C GLU A 69 -14.46 4.42 3.99
N SER A 70 -13.88 5.47 3.40
CA SER A 70 -14.64 6.54 2.74
C SER A 70 -15.09 6.18 1.32
N HIS A 71 -14.57 5.11 0.74
CA HIS A 71 -14.82 4.70 -0.64
C HIS A 71 -15.26 3.23 -0.70
N LYS A 72 -16.40 2.92 -0.08
CA LYS A 72 -16.94 1.55 0.01
C LYS A 72 -17.11 0.86 -1.34
N GLU A 73 -17.43 1.61 -2.37
CA GLU A 73 -17.55 1.10 -3.74
C GLU A 73 -16.24 0.49 -4.24
N PHE A 74 -15.15 1.08 -3.84
CA PHE A 74 -13.82 0.62 -4.20
C PHE A 74 -13.50 -0.73 -3.55
N ILE A 75 -13.95 -0.92 -2.32
CA ILE A 75 -13.82 -2.19 -1.58
C ILE A 75 -14.57 -3.31 -2.32
N LEU A 76 -15.76 -3.03 -2.82
CA LEU A 76 -16.54 -3.98 -3.61
C LEU A 76 -15.79 -4.42 -4.87
N LYS A 77 -15.14 -3.49 -5.55
CA LYS A 77 -14.32 -3.79 -6.73
C LYS A 77 -13.11 -4.66 -6.39
N ILE A 78 -12.46 -4.38 -5.27
CA ILE A 78 -11.33 -5.19 -4.78
C ILE A 78 -11.79 -6.62 -4.50
N LEU A 79 -12.88 -6.78 -3.76
CA LEU A 79 -13.44 -8.10 -3.46
C LEU A 79 -13.80 -8.90 -4.71
N LYS A 80 -14.43 -8.24 -5.66
CA LYS A 80 -14.82 -8.87 -6.92
C LYS A 80 -13.60 -9.36 -7.69
N ARG A 81 -12.50 -8.62 -7.66
CA ARG A 81 -11.23 -9.03 -8.27
C ARG A 81 -10.62 -10.24 -7.57
N VAL A 82 -10.54 -10.20 -6.24
CA VAL A 82 -9.96 -11.29 -5.45
C VAL A 82 -10.77 -12.57 -5.61
N ASN A 83 -12.11 -12.47 -5.63
CA ASN A 83 -13.00 -13.63 -5.77
C ASN A 83 -13.10 -14.16 -7.19
N GLY A 84 -12.82 -13.34 -8.19
CA GLY A 84 -13.01 -13.68 -9.60
C GLY A 84 -11.77 -14.12 -10.35
N THR A 85 -10.59 -14.06 -9.72
CA THR A 85 -9.32 -14.40 -10.35
C THR A 85 -8.52 -15.37 -9.50
N ASP A 86 -7.67 -16.15 -10.13
CA ASP A 86 -6.68 -17.00 -9.44
C ASP A 86 -5.53 -16.18 -8.83
N SER A 87 -5.56 -14.87 -9.00
CA SER A 87 -4.57 -13.97 -8.44
C SER A 87 -4.82 -13.78 -6.95
N ASP A 88 -3.80 -14.02 -6.15
CA ASP A 88 -3.80 -13.80 -4.70
C ASP A 88 -3.47 -12.36 -4.32
N SER A 89 -3.25 -11.49 -5.30
CA SER A 89 -2.88 -10.09 -5.07
C SER A 89 -3.71 -9.13 -5.92
N VAL A 90 -3.95 -7.95 -5.37
CA VAL A 90 -4.61 -6.84 -6.05
C VAL A 90 -3.75 -5.59 -5.92
N VAL A 91 -3.50 -4.93 -7.03
CA VAL A 91 -2.71 -3.69 -7.09
C VAL A 91 -3.62 -2.55 -7.51
N PHE A 92 -3.56 -1.44 -6.78
CA PHE A 92 -4.35 -0.26 -7.10
C PHE A 92 -3.66 1.02 -6.62
N ASN A 93 -4.08 2.15 -7.15
CA ASN A 93 -3.57 3.46 -6.75
C ASN A 93 -4.65 4.22 -5.97
N ILE A 94 -4.23 4.84 -4.88
CA ILE A 94 -5.08 5.72 -4.07
C ILE A 94 -4.60 7.16 -4.29
N PRO A 95 -5.49 8.09 -4.67
CA PRO A 95 -5.14 9.51 -4.69
C PRO A 95 -4.90 10.00 -3.25
N LEU A 96 -3.78 10.65 -3.04
CA LEU A 96 -3.44 11.21 -1.74
C LEU A 96 -2.56 12.44 -1.97
N SER A 97 -3.16 13.62 -1.76
CA SER A 97 -2.44 14.89 -1.89
C SER A 97 -1.27 14.96 -0.92
N GLY A 98 -0.10 15.32 -1.44
CA GLY A 98 1.10 15.39 -0.61
C GLY A 98 1.57 14.04 -0.09
N ALA A 99 1.35 12.96 -0.83
CA ALA A 99 1.81 11.63 -0.45
C ALA A 99 3.33 11.58 -0.26
N GLY A 100 4.07 12.26 -1.12
CA GLY A 100 5.52 12.29 -1.05
C GLY A 100 6.17 12.62 -2.37
N PHE A 101 7.23 11.89 -2.67
CA PHE A 101 8.08 12.15 -3.85
C PHE A 101 8.45 10.83 -4.54
N VAL A 102 8.82 10.96 -5.80
CA VAL A 102 9.47 9.89 -6.55
C VAL A 102 10.86 10.38 -6.93
N VAL A 103 11.87 9.63 -6.58
CA VAL A 103 13.27 9.97 -6.82
C VAL A 103 13.82 9.04 -7.91
N SER A 104 14.45 9.61 -8.92
CA SER A 104 15.12 8.83 -9.95
C SER A 104 16.57 8.49 -9.57
N ALA A 105 17.12 7.47 -10.21
CA ALA A 105 18.50 7.06 -9.96
C ALA A 105 19.51 8.18 -10.24
N ASP A 106 19.20 9.11 -11.16
CA ASP A 106 20.04 10.27 -11.48
C ASP A 106 19.78 11.50 -10.61
N GLY A 107 18.95 11.36 -9.57
CA GLY A 107 18.73 12.40 -8.56
C GLY A 107 17.61 13.38 -8.87
N ARG A 108 16.81 13.15 -9.91
CA ARG A 108 15.62 13.99 -10.15
C ARG A 108 14.52 13.63 -9.14
N VAL A 109 13.78 14.64 -8.70
CA VAL A 109 12.71 14.50 -7.71
C VAL A 109 11.41 14.98 -8.33
N PHE A 110 10.37 14.14 -8.23
CA PHE A 110 9.02 14.44 -8.73
C PHE A 110 8.01 14.36 -7.59
N ILE A 111 7.02 15.24 -7.61
CA ILE A 111 5.94 15.21 -6.63
C ILE A 111 5.04 14.00 -6.90
N ALA A 112 4.70 13.29 -5.83
CA ALA A 112 3.78 12.16 -5.86
C ALA A 112 2.51 12.49 -5.09
N ASN A 113 1.36 12.37 -5.76
CA ASN A 113 0.04 12.58 -5.18
C ASN A 113 -0.83 11.32 -5.22
N ARG A 114 -0.20 10.18 -5.31
CA ARG A 114 -0.86 8.86 -5.28
C ARG A 114 0.01 7.87 -4.52
N ILE A 115 -0.64 6.89 -3.93
CA ILE A 115 0.02 5.74 -3.32
C ILE A 115 -0.36 4.51 -4.13
N LYS A 116 0.61 3.75 -4.56
CA LYS A 116 0.39 2.40 -5.09
C LYS A 116 0.32 1.44 -3.92
N VAL A 117 -0.75 0.66 -3.87
CA VAL A 117 -1.01 -0.29 -2.78
C VAL A 117 -1.12 -1.69 -3.38
N VAL A 118 -0.43 -2.64 -2.76
CA VAL A 118 -0.51 -4.06 -3.10
C VAL A 118 -1.16 -4.79 -1.94
N LEU A 119 -2.34 -5.35 -2.18
CA LEU A 119 -3.03 -6.21 -1.22
C LEU A 119 -2.84 -7.67 -1.62
N LYS A 120 -2.55 -8.51 -0.64
CA LYS A 120 -2.49 -9.96 -0.81
C LYS A 120 -3.50 -10.65 0.10
N GLU A 121 -3.99 -11.81 -0.36
CA GLU A 121 -4.86 -12.64 0.46
C GLU A 121 -4.07 -13.34 1.56
N ASP A 122 -4.60 -13.30 2.76
CA ASP A 122 -4.12 -14.11 3.88
C ASP A 122 -4.99 -15.37 3.97
N GLU A 123 -4.46 -16.50 3.51
CA GLU A 123 -5.16 -17.78 3.49
C GLU A 123 -5.52 -18.29 4.88
N ASN A 124 -4.79 -17.85 5.90
CA ASN A 124 -5.04 -18.25 7.28
C ASN A 124 -6.19 -17.48 7.94
N TYR A 125 -6.66 -16.41 7.29
CA TYR A 125 -7.67 -15.54 7.84
C TYR A 125 -8.93 -15.60 7.00
N ARG A 126 -9.80 -16.56 7.30
CA ARG A 126 -11.11 -16.70 6.68
C ARG A 126 -12.21 -16.61 7.71
N ILE A 127 -13.19 -15.75 7.45
CA ILE A 127 -14.41 -15.66 8.23
C ILE A 127 -15.53 -16.27 7.37
N GLY A 128 -15.70 -17.58 7.49
CA GLY A 128 -16.66 -18.33 6.66
C GLY A 128 -16.25 -18.39 5.19
N ASP A 129 -17.21 -18.73 4.32
CA ASP A 129 -16.95 -18.89 2.87
C ASP A 129 -16.95 -17.56 2.11
N LYS A 130 -17.32 -16.45 2.75
CA LYS A 130 -17.59 -15.17 2.09
C LYS A 130 -16.60 -14.06 2.42
N ALA A 131 -15.86 -14.17 3.50
CA ALA A 131 -14.90 -13.15 3.90
C ALA A 131 -13.49 -13.65 3.75
N ARG A 132 -12.65 -12.86 3.11
CA ARG A 132 -11.24 -13.13 2.96
C ARG A 132 -10.42 -12.09 3.70
N GLY A 133 -9.43 -12.55 4.45
CA GLY A 133 -8.44 -11.67 5.02
C GLY A 133 -7.53 -11.15 3.92
N LEU A 134 -7.34 -9.83 3.90
CA LEU A 134 -6.37 -9.19 3.03
C LEU A 134 -5.36 -8.46 3.89
N PHE A 135 -4.11 -8.44 3.46
CA PHE A 135 -3.10 -7.62 4.09
C PHE A 135 -2.39 -6.74 3.07
N VAL A 136 -1.88 -5.63 3.54
CA VAL A 136 -1.11 -4.73 2.68
C VAL A 136 0.32 -5.24 2.60
N ALA A 137 0.67 -5.81 1.47
CA ALA A 137 2.00 -6.35 1.23
C ALA A 137 3.00 -5.26 0.93
N SER A 138 2.57 -4.18 0.26
CA SER A 138 3.43 -3.05 -0.06
C SER A 138 2.59 -1.79 -0.31
N ALA A 139 3.18 -0.63 -0.04
CA ALA A 139 2.61 0.66 -0.37
C ALA A 139 3.73 1.67 -0.55
N TYR A 140 3.67 2.46 -1.62
CA TYR A 140 4.68 3.49 -1.88
C TYR A 140 4.14 4.59 -2.80
N PRO A 141 4.68 5.82 -2.67
CA PRO A 141 4.26 6.92 -3.52
C PRO A 141 4.62 6.69 -4.99
N VAL A 142 3.73 7.13 -5.88
CA VAL A 142 3.92 7.06 -7.34
C VAL A 142 3.45 8.36 -8.00
N ARG A 143 3.96 8.62 -9.17
CA ARG A 143 3.54 9.76 -10.00
C ARG A 143 2.18 9.52 -10.60
#